data_100f0e678e3ac8921314d9a4a54b6325
#
_entry.id   100f0e678e3ac8921314d9a4a54b6325
#
_cell.length_a   1.000
_cell.length_b   1.000
_cell.length_c   1.000
_cell.angle_alpha   90.00
_cell.angle_beta   90.00
_cell.angle_gamma   90.00
#
_symmetry.space_group_name_H-M   'P 1'
#
loop_
_entity.id
_entity.type
_entity.pdbx_description
1 polymer ?
#
loop_
_entity_poly.entity_id
_entity_poly.type
_entity_poly.pdbx_seq_one_letter_code
_entity_poly.pdbx_strand_id
1 'polypeptide(L)'
;MINRLTLLLAAALSFSSVQAEPKKLLVVTVTTGFRHSSIETAEKVLAELGTKSGAFTVDFVHQPEGQPKNPGKPPVKGDKETDESFKAKAEAFSIASAKFNEDNKVWGDKIKAYMAEKMALDKIKDYDGFVFANTTGDLLFPDRDGFTKLIENGKAFIAMHSGSDTYHPFRGYIDMLGGEFETHKSQVEIQPILHSPGHPITKSVPVGWKVFDEIYIIKTFDKAKVHGLLGLNSHPNLAQLTDEEKKKEEELKRYFPVSWCKEYGAGRVFYTSLGHREDVWDPTWKEGTKDRKNSPEIAHTYQEMILAGIQWALKLTEGPATPGNIP
;
A
#
# COMPACT_ATOMS: atom_id res chain seq x y z
N MET A 1 45.16 13.27 67.09
CA MET A 1 43.85 13.17 66.40
C MET A 1 44.06 13.57 64.96
N ILE A 2 44.10 12.61 64.10
CA ILE A 2 44.33 12.81 62.63
C ILE A 2 43.01 12.51 61.93
N ASN A 3 42.37 13.57 61.40
CA ASN A 3 41.13 13.47 60.62
C ASN A 3 41.46 12.99 59.23
N ARG A 4 40.99 11.77 58.82
CA ARG A 4 41.04 11.28 57.46
C ARG A 4 39.76 11.70 56.75
N LEU A 5 39.90 12.62 55.82
CA LEU A 5 38.87 13.04 54.89
C LEU A 5 38.84 12.03 53.74
N THR A 6 37.78 11.19 53.65
CA THR A 6 37.59 10.24 52.55
C THR A 6 36.85 10.97 51.42
N LEU A 7 37.54 11.24 50.31
CA LEU A 7 36.95 11.76 49.07
C LEU A 7 36.26 10.61 48.34
N LEU A 8 34.92 10.62 48.29
CA LEU A 8 34.14 9.74 47.39
C LEU A 8 34.12 10.36 46.00
N LEU A 9 34.83 9.75 45.07
CA LEU A 9 34.79 10.08 43.63
C LEU A 9 33.56 9.39 43.03
N ALA A 10 32.47 10.11 42.79
CA ALA A 10 31.32 9.61 42.05
C ALA A 10 31.66 9.63 40.54
N ALA A 11 31.94 8.47 39.96
CA ALA A 11 32.08 8.29 38.52
C ALA A 11 30.68 8.34 37.89
N ALA A 12 30.35 9.45 37.24
CA ALA A 12 29.16 9.55 36.40
C ALA A 12 29.38 8.72 35.10
N LEU A 13 28.81 7.52 35.05
CA LEU A 13 28.72 6.73 33.82
C LEU A 13 27.73 7.42 32.87
N SER A 14 28.24 8.17 31.92
CA SER A 14 27.45 8.70 30.82
C SER A 14 27.09 7.52 29.87
N PHE A 15 25.91 6.97 30.02
CA PHE A 15 25.35 6.09 29.03
C PHE A 15 25.04 6.91 27.76
N SER A 16 25.97 6.96 26.82
CA SER A 16 25.64 7.36 25.45
C SER A 16 24.72 6.29 24.90
N SER A 17 23.44 6.59 24.75
CA SER A 17 22.54 5.75 23.98
C SER A 17 23.06 5.71 22.55
N VAL A 18 23.67 4.61 22.15
CA VAL A 18 23.96 4.35 20.74
C VAL A 18 22.60 4.21 20.05
N GLN A 19 22.18 5.29 19.42
CA GLN A 19 20.97 5.23 18.58
C GLN A 19 21.28 4.28 17.42
N ALA A 20 20.48 3.22 17.28
CA ALA A 20 20.66 2.28 16.18
C ALA A 20 20.54 3.03 14.84
N GLU A 21 21.37 2.67 13.87
CA GLU A 21 21.31 3.23 12.52
C GLU A 21 19.90 3.05 11.94
N PRO A 22 19.34 4.09 11.28
CA PRO A 22 18.04 3.99 10.64
C PRO A 22 18.01 2.84 9.61
N LYS A 23 16.92 2.11 9.57
CA LYS A 23 16.70 1.06 8.58
C LYS A 23 16.55 1.64 7.18
N LYS A 24 16.96 0.92 6.15
CA LYS A 24 16.87 1.36 4.74
C LYS A 24 15.68 0.73 4.05
N LEU A 25 14.76 1.53 3.55
CA LEU A 25 13.59 1.07 2.78
C LEU A 25 13.69 1.50 1.32
N LEU A 26 13.33 0.60 0.41
CA LEU A 26 13.12 0.92 -0.99
C LEU A 26 11.60 1.03 -1.24
N VAL A 27 11.15 2.23 -1.57
CA VAL A 27 9.75 2.52 -1.90
C VAL A 27 9.57 2.43 -3.41
N VAL A 28 8.71 1.52 -3.86
CA VAL A 28 8.38 1.31 -5.28
C VAL A 28 7.01 1.91 -5.54
N THR A 29 6.92 2.81 -6.53
CA THR A 29 5.69 3.50 -6.94
C THR A 29 5.43 3.40 -8.44
N VAL A 30 6.15 2.51 -9.11
CA VAL A 30 5.94 2.19 -10.53
C VAL A 30 4.60 1.49 -10.71
N THR A 31 3.89 1.86 -11.78
CA THR A 31 2.64 1.23 -12.18
C THR A 31 2.71 0.82 -13.66
N THR A 32 2.24 -0.36 -14.00
CA THR A 32 2.02 -0.80 -15.38
C THR A 32 0.53 -0.91 -15.70
N GLY A 33 -0.32 -0.79 -14.67
CA GLY A 33 -1.77 -0.63 -14.75
C GLY A 33 -2.21 0.79 -14.46
N PHE A 34 -3.29 0.94 -13.69
CA PHE A 34 -3.83 2.25 -13.28
C PHE A 34 -2.86 2.97 -12.33
N ARG A 35 -2.57 4.25 -12.62
CA ARG A 35 -1.76 5.09 -11.73
C ARG A 35 -2.65 5.96 -10.86
N HIS A 36 -2.62 5.73 -9.55
CA HIS A 36 -3.37 6.51 -8.58
C HIS A 36 -2.76 7.90 -8.38
N SER A 37 -3.61 8.91 -8.27
CA SER A 37 -3.17 10.30 -8.02
C SER A 37 -2.55 10.48 -6.63
N SER A 38 -2.91 9.63 -5.67
CA SER A 38 -2.36 9.66 -4.31
C SER A 38 -0.91 9.19 -4.19
N ILE A 39 -0.30 8.66 -5.25
CA ILE A 39 1.08 8.15 -5.22
C ILE A 39 2.08 9.23 -4.79
N GLU A 40 2.01 10.43 -5.38
CA GLU A 40 2.93 11.52 -5.04
C GLU A 40 2.77 11.97 -3.58
N THR A 41 1.53 11.97 -3.07
CA THR A 41 1.25 12.25 -1.66
C THR A 41 1.81 11.14 -0.76
N ALA A 42 1.66 9.88 -1.15
CA ALA A 42 2.20 8.74 -0.42
C ALA A 42 3.75 8.79 -0.33
N GLU A 43 4.43 9.11 -1.45
CA GLU A 43 5.89 9.27 -1.49
C GLU A 43 6.36 10.35 -0.50
N LYS A 44 5.73 11.53 -0.55
CA LYS A 44 6.01 12.63 0.38
C LYS A 44 5.84 12.21 1.83
N VAL A 45 4.69 11.60 2.16
CA VAL A 45 4.36 11.20 3.54
C VAL A 45 5.32 10.11 4.03
N LEU A 46 5.67 9.13 3.22
CA LEU A 46 6.62 8.07 3.62
C LEU A 46 8.00 8.64 3.90
N ALA A 47 8.50 9.58 3.10
CA ALA A 47 9.75 10.28 3.37
C ALA A 47 9.71 11.09 4.68
N GLU A 48 8.60 11.80 4.91
CA GLU A 48 8.40 12.56 6.15
C GLU A 48 8.32 11.66 7.39
N LEU A 49 7.62 10.52 7.31
CA LEU A 49 7.53 9.54 8.40
C LEU A 49 8.92 8.98 8.77
N GLY A 50 9.74 8.65 7.76
CA GLY A 50 11.12 8.22 7.97
C GLY A 50 11.93 9.29 8.70
N THR A 51 11.92 10.51 8.17
CA THR A 51 12.67 11.65 8.74
C THR A 51 12.22 11.99 10.15
N LYS A 52 10.90 12.10 10.39
CA LYS A 52 10.34 12.48 11.70
C LYS A 52 10.56 11.41 12.78
N SER A 53 10.46 10.14 12.41
CA SER A 53 10.65 9.04 13.37
C SER A 53 12.11 8.70 13.63
N GLY A 54 13.01 9.00 12.70
CA GLY A 54 14.40 8.53 12.72
C GLY A 54 14.54 7.00 12.63
N ALA A 55 13.45 6.27 12.41
CA ALA A 55 13.44 4.81 12.41
C ALA A 55 13.96 4.21 11.10
N PHE A 56 13.75 4.91 9.98
CA PHE A 56 14.17 4.47 8.65
C PHE A 56 14.45 5.64 7.72
N THR A 57 15.20 5.35 6.66
CA THR A 57 15.38 6.20 5.49
C THR A 57 14.71 5.56 4.29
N VAL A 58 14.35 6.34 3.27
CA VAL A 58 13.70 5.86 2.05
C VAL A 58 14.50 6.24 0.82
N ASP A 59 14.68 5.28 -0.08
CA ASP A 59 15.03 5.49 -1.47
C ASP A 59 13.81 5.12 -2.33
N PHE A 60 13.70 5.70 -3.52
CA PHE A 60 12.52 5.52 -4.37
C PHE A 60 12.86 4.91 -5.73
N VAL A 61 11.96 4.04 -6.18
CA VAL A 61 11.83 3.62 -7.58
C VAL A 61 10.57 4.27 -8.12
N HIS A 62 10.73 5.51 -8.59
CA HIS A 62 9.63 6.32 -9.14
C HIS A 62 9.21 5.83 -10.52
N GLN A 63 7.99 6.21 -10.93
CA GLN A 63 7.53 6.06 -12.31
C GLN A 63 8.44 6.86 -13.27
N PRO A 64 9.07 6.23 -14.26
CA PRO A 64 9.79 6.99 -15.28
C PRO A 64 8.86 7.91 -16.06
N GLU A 65 9.36 9.06 -16.50
CA GLU A 65 8.59 10.00 -17.31
C GLU A 65 8.24 9.45 -18.70
N GLY A 66 7.14 9.93 -19.27
CA GLY A 66 6.72 9.62 -20.63
C GLY A 66 5.70 8.49 -20.75
N GLN A 67 4.99 8.14 -19.65
CA GLN A 67 3.87 7.21 -19.73
C GLN A 67 2.81 7.75 -20.71
N PRO A 68 2.41 6.95 -21.71
CA PRO A 68 1.37 7.37 -22.66
C PRO A 68 0.03 7.57 -21.97
N LYS A 69 -0.69 8.61 -22.36
CA LYS A 69 -2.02 8.90 -21.84
C LYS A 69 -3.05 7.98 -22.50
N ASN A 70 -3.75 7.17 -21.70
CA ASN A 70 -4.83 6.34 -22.18
C ASN A 70 -5.96 7.20 -22.79
N PRO A 71 -6.43 6.93 -24.01
CA PRO A 71 -7.50 7.71 -24.65
C PRO A 71 -8.88 7.57 -23.98
N GLY A 72 -9.01 6.68 -22.99
CA GLY A 72 -10.26 6.46 -22.27
C GLY A 72 -11.13 5.37 -22.86
N LYS A 73 -12.45 5.47 -22.65
CA LYS A 73 -13.44 4.54 -23.16
C LYS A 73 -13.87 4.92 -24.59
N PRO A 74 -14.23 3.95 -25.44
CA PRO A 74 -14.84 4.23 -26.75
C PRO A 74 -16.04 5.18 -26.59
N PRO A 75 -16.21 6.14 -27.52
CA PRO A 75 -17.37 7.02 -27.48
C PRO A 75 -18.66 6.21 -27.69
N VAL A 76 -19.69 6.59 -26.95
CA VAL A 76 -21.06 6.06 -27.12
C VAL A 76 -21.90 7.17 -27.75
N LYS A 77 -22.71 6.83 -28.75
CA LYS A 77 -23.57 7.80 -29.42
C LYS A 77 -24.62 8.32 -28.47
N GLY A 78 -24.70 9.64 -28.30
CA GLY A 78 -25.75 10.29 -27.49
C GLY A 78 -27.09 10.33 -28.26
N ASP A 79 -28.22 10.35 -27.52
CA ASP A 79 -29.60 10.32 -28.08
C ASP A 79 -29.88 11.45 -29.08
N LYS A 80 -29.22 12.60 -28.94
CA LYS A 80 -29.39 13.80 -29.82
C LYS A 80 -28.19 14.05 -30.74
N GLU A 81 -27.28 13.10 -30.83
CA GLU A 81 -26.05 13.25 -31.60
C GLU A 81 -26.26 12.81 -33.06
N THR A 82 -25.77 13.60 -34.02
CA THR A 82 -25.81 13.23 -35.44
C THR A 82 -24.86 12.09 -35.76
N ASP A 83 -25.15 11.29 -36.78
CA ASP A 83 -24.28 10.19 -37.23
C ASP A 83 -22.89 10.70 -37.64
N GLU A 84 -22.81 11.87 -38.25
CA GLU A 84 -21.56 12.50 -38.69
C GLU A 84 -20.69 12.88 -37.47
N SER A 85 -21.29 13.50 -36.45
CA SER A 85 -20.58 13.87 -35.20
C SER A 85 -20.06 12.63 -34.48
N PHE A 86 -20.89 11.62 -34.34
CA PHE A 86 -20.48 10.37 -33.71
C PHE A 86 -19.37 9.66 -34.48
N LYS A 87 -19.48 9.59 -35.83
CA LYS A 87 -18.45 9.00 -36.69
C LYS A 87 -17.11 9.71 -36.54
N ALA A 88 -17.11 11.05 -36.52
CA ALA A 88 -15.88 11.81 -36.30
C ALA A 88 -15.22 11.54 -34.93
N LYS A 89 -16.03 11.44 -33.85
CA LYS A 89 -15.53 11.07 -32.53
C LYS A 89 -14.98 9.65 -32.48
N ALA A 90 -15.66 8.69 -33.13
CA ALA A 90 -15.22 7.30 -33.17
C ALA A 90 -13.90 7.15 -33.96
N GLU A 91 -13.75 7.88 -35.06
CA GLU A 91 -12.52 7.93 -35.85
C GLU A 91 -11.36 8.55 -35.06
N ALA A 92 -11.58 9.69 -34.42
CA ALA A 92 -10.57 10.33 -33.56
C ALA A 92 -10.14 9.42 -32.40
N PHE A 93 -11.08 8.70 -31.78
CA PHE A 93 -10.79 7.71 -30.75
C PHE A 93 -9.98 6.54 -31.30
N SER A 94 -10.31 6.05 -32.49
CA SER A 94 -9.57 4.95 -33.15
C SER A 94 -8.11 5.33 -33.40
N ILE A 95 -7.87 6.54 -33.93
CA ILE A 95 -6.51 7.08 -34.17
C ILE A 95 -5.76 7.23 -32.84
N ALA A 96 -6.38 7.82 -31.83
CA ALA A 96 -5.77 7.99 -30.51
C ALA A 96 -5.44 6.65 -29.86
N SER A 97 -6.31 5.65 -30.00
CA SER A 97 -6.10 4.30 -29.46
C SER A 97 -4.97 3.56 -30.18
N ALA A 98 -4.88 3.68 -31.51
CA ALA A 98 -3.77 3.10 -32.27
C ALA A 98 -2.43 3.69 -31.84
N LYS A 99 -2.36 5.03 -31.74
CA LYS A 99 -1.16 5.71 -31.23
C LYS A 99 -0.81 5.31 -29.81
N PHE A 100 -1.79 5.26 -28.90
CA PHE A 100 -1.58 4.82 -27.54
C PHE A 100 -0.99 3.41 -27.48
N ASN A 101 -1.50 2.46 -28.28
CA ASN A 101 -1.00 1.09 -28.30
C ASN A 101 0.47 1.00 -28.77
N GLU A 102 0.86 1.81 -29.76
CA GLU A 102 2.24 1.90 -30.23
C GLU A 102 3.15 2.50 -29.15
N ASP A 103 2.78 3.67 -28.63
CA ASP A 103 3.53 4.39 -27.59
C ASP A 103 3.65 3.52 -26.32
N ASN A 104 2.57 2.80 -25.95
CA ASN A 104 2.54 1.94 -24.77
C ASN A 104 3.45 0.72 -24.89
N LYS A 105 3.67 0.22 -26.11
CA LYS A 105 4.67 -0.84 -26.35
C LYS A 105 6.09 -0.32 -26.06
N VAL A 106 6.42 0.84 -26.60
CA VAL A 106 7.72 1.50 -26.37
C VAL A 106 7.90 1.80 -24.87
N TRP A 107 6.84 2.27 -24.21
CA TRP A 107 6.81 2.49 -22.78
C TRP A 107 7.03 1.21 -21.98
N GLY A 108 6.41 0.09 -22.39
CA GLY A 108 6.60 -1.22 -21.76
C GLY A 108 8.06 -1.68 -21.80
N ASP A 109 8.74 -1.51 -22.93
CA ASP A 109 10.17 -1.83 -23.06
C ASP A 109 11.05 -0.92 -22.16
N LYS A 110 10.71 0.38 -22.08
CA LYS A 110 11.37 1.34 -21.18
C LYS A 110 11.22 0.94 -19.71
N ILE A 111 9.99 0.61 -19.28
CA ILE A 111 9.72 0.14 -17.91
C ILE A 111 10.49 -1.15 -17.62
N LYS A 112 10.49 -2.11 -18.55
CA LYS A 112 11.22 -3.36 -18.38
C LYS A 112 12.73 -3.13 -18.17
N ALA A 113 13.34 -2.30 -18.99
CA ALA A 113 14.76 -1.95 -18.86
C ALA A 113 15.04 -1.23 -17.54
N TYR A 114 14.18 -0.26 -17.18
CA TYR A 114 14.29 0.49 -15.94
C TYR A 114 14.16 -0.42 -14.71
N MET A 115 13.17 -1.31 -14.68
CA MET A 115 13.00 -2.25 -13.56
C MET A 115 14.13 -3.29 -13.50
N ALA A 116 14.67 -3.73 -14.63
CA ALA A 116 15.84 -4.60 -14.67
C ALA A 116 17.06 -3.95 -14.04
N GLU A 117 17.23 -2.62 -14.22
CA GLU A 117 18.32 -1.86 -13.59
C GLU A 117 18.07 -1.64 -12.10
N LYS A 118 16.87 -1.15 -11.73
CA LYS A 118 16.54 -0.70 -10.36
C LYS A 118 16.24 -1.83 -9.40
N MET A 119 15.66 -2.94 -9.90
CA MET A 119 15.19 -4.05 -9.09
C MET A 119 16.00 -5.34 -9.26
N ALA A 120 17.21 -5.24 -9.82
CA ALA A 120 18.16 -6.36 -9.82
C ALA A 120 18.54 -6.73 -8.37
N LEU A 121 18.57 -8.03 -8.04
CA LEU A 121 18.77 -8.49 -6.66
C LEU A 121 20.05 -7.98 -6.01
N ASP A 122 21.12 -7.86 -6.79
CA ASP A 122 22.40 -7.30 -6.32
C ASP A 122 22.30 -5.82 -5.91
N LYS A 123 21.35 -5.07 -6.46
CA LYS A 123 21.09 -3.66 -6.15
C LYS A 123 20.21 -3.48 -4.92
N ILE A 124 19.28 -4.41 -4.71
CA ILE A 124 18.26 -4.25 -3.67
C ILE A 124 18.51 -5.07 -2.40
N LYS A 125 19.46 -6.01 -2.42
CA LYS A 125 19.74 -6.92 -1.28
C LYS A 125 20.13 -6.23 0.02
N ASP A 126 20.68 -5.02 -0.05
CA ASP A 126 21.17 -4.28 1.12
C ASP A 126 20.08 -3.41 1.80
N TYR A 127 18.88 -3.33 1.22
CA TYR A 127 17.73 -2.72 1.90
C TYR A 127 17.21 -3.65 3.00
N ASP A 128 16.70 -3.06 4.08
CA ASP A 128 16.06 -3.79 5.18
C ASP A 128 14.61 -4.18 4.85
N GLY A 129 13.98 -3.50 3.89
CA GLY A 129 12.64 -3.79 3.47
C GLY A 129 12.19 -3.01 2.24
N PHE A 130 10.99 -3.37 1.77
CA PHE A 130 10.39 -2.84 0.54
C PHE A 130 8.98 -2.35 0.83
N VAL A 131 8.61 -1.22 0.24
CA VAL A 131 7.28 -0.63 0.34
C VAL A 131 6.69 -0.50 -1.06
N PHE A 132 5.56 -1.14 -1.31
CA PHE A 132 4.79 -0.96 -2.55
C PHE A 132 3.63 0.00 -2.24
N ALA A 133 3.85 1.27 -2.56
CA ALA A 133 2.86 2.32 -2.33
C ALA A 133 2.03 2.53 -3.60
N ASN A 134 0.82 1.96 -3.60
CA ASN A 134 -0.16 2.08 -4.69
C ASN A 134 0.37 1.63 -6.06
N THR A 135 1.22 0.59 -6.09
CA THR A 135 1.67 -0.06 -7.33
C THR A 135 0.52 -0.82 -8.00
N THR A 136 0.55 -0.99 -9.32
CA THR A 136 -0.43 -1.79 -10.06
C THR A 136 0.20 -2.55 -11.23
N GLY A 137 -0.39 -3.69 -11.55
CA GLY A 137 -0.05 -4.49 -12.73
C GLY A 137 1.24 -5.31 -12.56
N ASP A 138 1.81 -5.74 -13.67
CA ASP A 138 3.06 -6.50 -13.68
C ASP A 138 4.25 -5.56 -13.76
N LEU A 139 4.99 -5.42 -12.65
CA LEU A 139 6.10 -4.48 -12.53
C LEU A 139 7.38 -4.93 -13.28
N LEU A 140 7.36 -6.09 -13.93
CA LEU A 140 8.44 -6.60 -14.78
C LEU A 140 9.80 -6.74 -14.06
N PHE A 141 9.80 -7.14 -12.78
CA PHE A 141 11.04 -7.44 -12.04
C PHE A 141 11.85 -8.50 -12.77
N PRO A 142 13.18 -8.35 -12.82
CA PRO A 142 14.05 -9.32 -13.48
C PRO A 142 14.04 -10.70 -12.83
N ASP A 143 13.86 -10.74 -11.50
CA ASP A 143 13.80 -11.97 -10.70
C ASP A 143 12.75 -11.83 -9.59
N ARG A 144 11.53 -12.29 -9.88
CA ARG A 144 10.39 -12.23 -8.94
C ARG A 144 10.52 -13.24 -7.81
N ASP A 145 11.00 -14.43 -8.12
CA ASP A 145 11.20 -15.49 -7.11
C ASP A 145 12.31 -15.09 -6.14
N GLY A 146 13.42 -14.55 -6.66
CA GLY A 146 14.48 -14.00 -5.85
C GLY A 146 14.01 -12.86 -4.96
N PHE A 147 13.12 -11.98 -5.45
CA PHE A 147 12.53 -10.91 -4.65
C PHE A 147 11.71 -11.47 -3.47
N THR A 148 10.80 -12.41 -3.71
CA THR A 148 10.02 -13.01 -2.62
C THR A 148 10.91 -13.77 -1.63
N LYS A 149 12.00 -14.36 -2.09
CA LYS A 149 13.01 -14.99 -1.21
C LYS A 149 13.77 -14.00 -0.33
N LEU A 150 13.99 -12.75 -0.77
CA LEU A 150 14.54 -11.72 0.12
C LEU A 150 13.63 -11.48 1.32
N ILE A 151 12.31 -11.45 1.11
CA ILE A 151 11.35 -11.30 2.19
C ILE A 151 11.32 -12.56 3.07
N GLU A 152 11.23 -13.75 2.47
CA GLU A 152 11.28 -15.02 3.20
C GLU A 152 12.53 -15.14 4.10
N ASN A 153 13.65 -14.60 3.67
CA ASN A 153 14.92 -14.58 4.39
C ASN A 153 15.05 -13.44 5.41
N GLY A 154 13.99 -12.67 5.67
CA GLY A 154 13.95 -11.76 6.80
C GLY A 154 13.79 -10.28 6.48
N LYS A 155 13.73 -9.88 5.20
CA LYS A 155 13.41 -8.50 4.82
C LYS A 155 11.95 -8.17 5.12
N ALA A 156 11.68 -6.89 5.38
CA ALA A 156 10.32 -6.39 5.55
C ALA A 156 9.61 -6.21 4.20
N PHE A 157 8.29 -6.45 4.16
CA PHE A 157 7.48 -6.08 3.03
C PHE A 157 6.21 -5.35 3.49
N ILE A 158 5.95 -4.19 2.92
CA ILE A 158 4.80 -3.36 3.22
C ILE A 158 4.09 -3.01 1.92
N ALA A 159 2.78 -3.18 1.86
CA ALA A 159 2.02 -2.75 0.70
C ALA A 159 0.75 -2.00 1.10
N MET A 160 0.42 -0.98 0.33
CA MET A 160 -0.75 -0.15 0.54
C MET A 160 -1.64 -0.17 -0.69
N HIS A 161 -2.93 -0.12 -0.46
CA HIS A 161 -3.99 0.01 -1.46
C HIS A 161 -3.78 -0.94 -2.64
N SER A 162 -3.51 -0.41 -3.81
CA SER A 162 -3.33 -1.20 -5.03
C SER A 162 -2.03 -2.02 -5.08
N GLY A 163 -1.22 -2.03 -4.01
CA GLY A 163 -0.19 -3.05 -3.88
C GLY A 163 -0.74 -4.48 -3.96
N SER A 164 -2.03 -4.69 -3.66
CA SER A 164 -2.71 -5.98 -3.90
C SER A 164 -3.19 -6.18 -5.35
N ASP A 165 -3.22 -5.13 -6.19
CA ASP A 165 -3.49 -5.16 -7.64
C ASP A 165 -2.20 -5.28 -8.46
N THR A 166 -1.18 -5.86 -7.84
CA THR A 166 0.16 -6.05 -8.40
C THR A 166 0.44 -7.54 -8.55
N TYR A 167 1.04 -7.94 -9.68
CA TYR A 167 1.49 -9.30 -9.94
C TYR A 167 0.42 -10.41 -9.88
N HIS A 168 -0.80 -10.18 -10.33
CA HIS A 168 -1.87 -11.19 -10.35
C HIS A 168 -1.45 -12.57 -10.91
N PRO A 169 -0.64 -12.68 -11.97
CA PRO A 169 -0.17 -13.98 -12.44
C PRO A 169 0.89 -14.65 -11.56
N PHE A 170 1.46 -13.93 -10.59
CA PHE A 170 2.57 -14.43 -9.79
C PHE A 170 2.12 -14.89 -8.40
N ARG A 171 1.85 -16.17 -8.27
CA ARG A 171 1.37 -16.80 -7.01
C ARG A 171 2.31 -16.54 -5.82
N GLY A 172 3.62 -16.54 -6.04
CA GLY A 172 4.60 -16.27 -4.97
C GLY A 172 4.38 -14.92 -4.30
N TYR A 173 4.04 -13.87 -5.08
CA TYR A 173 3.69 -12.56 -4.53
C TYR A 173 2.36 -12.57 -3.77
N ILE A 174 1.34 -13.20 -4.34
CA ILE A 174 0.00 -13.25 -3.72
C ILE A 174 0.06 -14.02 -2.39
N ASP A 175 0.77 -15.14 -2.35
CA ASP A 175 0.95 -15.95 -1.13
C ASP A 175 1.78 -15.19 -0.08
N MET A 176 2.79 -14.42 -0.51
CA MET A 176 3.56 -13.54 0.36
C MET A 176 2.68 -12.45 0.96
N LEU A 177 1.90 -11.74 0.14
CA LEU A 177 1.02 -10.64 0.57
C LEU A 177 -0.16 -11.16 1.41
N GLY A 178 -0.73 -12.31 1.06
CA GLY A 178 -1.86 -12.93 1.75
C GLY A 178 -3.24 -12.63 1.14
N GLY A 179 -3.30 -12.01 -0.03
CA GLY A 179 -4.51 -11.70 -0.77
C GLY A 179 -4.23 -10.88 -2.03
N GLU A 180 -5.18 -10.83 -2.92
CA GLU A 180 -5.10 -10.04 -4.16
C GLU A 180 -6.39 -9.28 -4.42
N PHE A 181 -6.29 -8.13 -5.05
CA PHE A 181 -7.42 -7.33 -5.47
C PHE A 181 -8.33 -8.10 -6.44
N GLU A 182 -9.63 -8.05 -6.22
CA GLU A 182 -10.64 -8.58 -7.13
C GLU A 182 -11.37 -7.45 -7.85
N THR A 183 -11.93 -6.51 -7.08
CA THR A 183 -12.68 -5.36 -7.59
C THR A 183 -12.92 -4.33 -6.50
N HIS A 184 -13.49 -3.21 -6.85
CA HIS A 184 -14.01 -2.19 -5.94
C HIS A 184 -15.32 -1.60 -6.47
N LYS A 185 -16.00 -0.83 -5.65
CA LYS A 185 -17.14 0.02 -6.00
C LYS A 185 -16.80 1.49 -5.73
N SER A 186 -17.79 2.36 -5.65
CA SER A 186 -17.56 3.78 -5.31
C SER A 186 -16.89 3.93 -3.94
N GLN A 187 -16.11 5.00 -3.78
CA GLN A 187 -15.57 5.40 -2.48
C GLN A 187 -16.70 5.58 -1.46
N VAL A 188 -16.47 5.15 -0.23
CA VAL A 188 -17.47 5.15 0.84
C VAL A 188 -16.82 5.31 2.21
N GLU A 189 -17.54 5.92 3.17
CA GLU A 189 -17.14 5.91 4.57
C GLU A 189 -17.38 4.52 5.16
N ILE A 190 -16.35 3.99 5.81
CA ILE A 190 -16.42 2.77 6.60
C ILE A 190 -16.04 3.03 8.05
N GLN A 191 -16.56 2.20 8.94
CA GLN A 191 -16.10 2.03 10.31
C GLN A 191 -15.60 0.59 10.46
N PRO A 192 -14.29 0.33 10.25
CA PRO A 192 -13.78 -1.02 10.29
C PRO A 192 -13.82 -1.62 11.70
N ILE A 193 -14.00 -2.93 11.76
CA ILE A 193 -13.82 -3.71 12.98
C ILE A 193 -12.34 -3.77 13.29
N LEU A 194 -11.98 -3.44 14.52
CA LEU A 194 -10.64 -3.50 15.05
C LEU A 194 -10.41 -4.88 15.69
N HIS A 195 -9.76 -5.80 14.96
CA HIS A 195 -9.54 -7.17 15.41
C HIS A 195 -8.43 -7.31 16.45
N SER A 196 -7.51 -6.37 16.49
CA SER A 196 -6.33 -6.43 17.34
C SER A 196 -6.00 -5.05 17.93
N PRO A 197 -6.86 -4.48 18.83
CA PRO A 197 -6.71 -3.10 19.31
C PRO A 197 -5.42 -2.87 20.13
N GLY A 198 -4.84 -3.91 20.69
CA GLY A 198 -3.55 -3.85 21.41
C GLY A 198 -2.31 -4.04 20.54
N HIS A 199 -2.49 -4.34 19.25
CA HIS A 199 -1.37 -4.53 18.35
C HIS A 199 -0.67 -3.17 18.07
N PRO A 200 0.68 -3.09 18.02
CA PRO A 200 1.37 -1.82 17.78
C PRO A 200 0.88 -1.11 16.52
N ILE A 201 0.54 -1.82 15.45
CA ILE A 201 0.04 -1.25 14.19
C ILE A 201 -1.30 -0.53 14.36
N THR A 202 -2.16 -1.03 15.22
CA THR A 202 -3.54 -0.51 15.39
C THR A 202 -3.76 0.21 16.71
N LYS A 203 -2.73 0.33 17.54
CA LYS A 203 -2.82 0.95 18.86
C LYS A 203 -3.29 2.40 18.81
N SER A 204 -2.96 3.13 17.77
CA SER A 204 -3.38 4.51 17.53
C SER A 204 -4.78 4.64 16.93
N VAL A 205 -5.34 3.54 16.41
CA VAL A 205 -6.68 3.55 15.79
C VAL A 205 -7.74 3.54 16.88
N PRO A 206 -8.52 4.63 17.07
CA PRO A 206 -9.54 4.66 18.11
C PRO A 206 -10.72 3.75 17.78
N VAL A 207 -11.35 3.22 18.80
CA VAL A 207 -12.61 2.48 18.63
C VAL A 207 -13.65 3.39 17.97
N GLY A 208 -14.31 2.89 16.93
CA GLY A 208 -15.26 3.69 16.16
C GLY A 208 -14.64 4.62 15.13
N TRP A 209 -13.34 4.50 14.86
CA TRP A 209 -12.67 5.23 13.81
C TRP A 209 -13.36 5.04 12.46
N LYS A 210 -13.55 6.13 11.74
CA LYS A 210 -14.15 6.14 10.42
C LYS A 210 -13.19 6.68 9.41
N VAL A 211 -13.25 6.16 8.19
CA VAL A 211 -12.43 6.63 7.06
C VAL A 211 -13.24 6.54 5.78
N PHE A 212 -13.14 7.56 4.93
CA PHE A 212 -13.74 7.59 3.60
C PHE A 212 -12.67 7.26 2.56
N ASP A 213 -12.79 6.11 1.91
CA ASP A 213 -11.81 5.66 0.91
C ASP A 213 -12.45 4.72 -0.11
N GLU A 214 -11.66 4.22 -1.06
CA GLU A 214 -12.03 3.14 -1.96
C GLU A 214 -11.76 1.81 -1.28
N ILE A 215 -12.81 1.03 -1.04
CA ILE A 215 -12.70 -0.23 -0.31
C ILE A 215 -12.63 -1.40 -1.27
N TYR A 216 -11.53 -2.12 -1.20
CA TYR A 216 -11.27 -3.28 -2.06
C TYR A 216 -12.00 -4.53 -1.60
N ILE A 217 -12.53 -5.26 -2.57
CA ILE A 217 -12.89 -6.67 -2.41
C ILE A 217 -11.63 -7.46 -2.74
N ILE A 218 -11.16 -8.23 -1.77
CA ILE A 218 -9.95 -9.04 -1.87
C ILE A 218 -10.35 -10.50 -2.10
N LYS A 219 -9.78 -11.12 -3.11
CA LYS A 219 -9.85 -12.56 -3.36
C LYS A 219 -8.58 -13.27 -2.91
N THR A 220 -8.59 -14.59 -2.93
CA THR A 220 -7.44 -15.42 -2.54
C THR A 220 -6.97 -15.14 -1.10
N PHE A 221 -7.86 -14.58 -0.27
CA PHE A 221 -7.61 -14.28 1.13
C PHE A 221 -7.98 -15.48 2.02
N ASP A 222 -7.05 -15.88 2.89
CA ASP A 222 -7.27 -16.94 3.86
C ASP A 222 -7.00 -16.40 5.28
N LYS A 223 -8.08 -16.20 6.04
CA LYS A 223 -8.00 -15.72 7.43
C LYS A 223 -7.19 -16.63 8.36
N ALA A 224 -7.01 -17.89 7.98
CA ALA A 224 -6.17 -18.84 8.73
C ALA A 224 -4.66 -18.66 8.49
N LYS A 225 -4.26 -17.75 7.59
CA LYS A 225 -2.86 -17.50 7.23
C LYS A 225 -2.37 -16.10 7.57
N VAL A 226 -3.25 -15.24 8.10
CA VAL A 226 -2.93 -13.85 8.42
C VAL A 226 -3.41 -13.48 9.82
N HIS A 227 -2.77 -12.49 10.41
CA HIS A 227 -3.26 -11.80 11.61
C HIS A 227 -4.08 -10.58 11.17
N GLY A 228 -5.37 -10.60 11.44
CA GLY A 228 -6.28 -9.52 11.06
C GLY A 228 -6.07 -8.28 11.93
N LEU A 229 -6.06 -7.12 11.30
CA LEU A 229 -5.95 -5.83 11.96
C LEU A 229 -7.27 -5.06 11.83
N LEU A 230 -7.72 -4.79 10.61
CA LEU A 230 -8.97 -4.11 10.29
C LEU A 230 -9.79 -4.94 9.29
N GLY A 231 -11.10 -4.96 9.44
CA GLY A 231 -11.98 -5.67 8.51
C GLY A 231 -13.43 -5.28 8.61
N LEU A 232 -14.28 -5.86 7.76
CA LEU A 232 -15.71 -5.62 7.69
C LEU A 232 -16.46 -6.94 7.59
N ASN A 233 -17.60 -7.04 8.26
CA ASN A 233 -18.49 -8.22 8.20
C ASN A 233 -19.52 -8.16 7.06
N SER A 234 -19.62 -7.02 6.38
CA SER A 234 -20.51 -6.83 5.24
C SER A 234 -19.86 -5.92 4.20
N HIS A 235 -20.24 -6.10 2.94
CA HIS A 235 -19.72 -5.25 1.86
C HIS A 235 -20.18 -3.79 2.07
N PRO A 236 -19.24 -2.82 2.06
CA PRO A 236 -19.55 -1.42 2.38
C PRO A 236 -20.53 -0.78 1.38
N ASN A 237 -20.54 -1.25 0.13
CA ASN A 237 -21.38 -0.74 -0.95
C ASN A 237 -22.44 -1.77 -1.37
N LEU A 238 -23.07 -2.44 -0.41
CA LEU A 238 -24.04 -3.52 -0.67
C LEU A 238 -25.14 -3.09 -1.64
N ALA A 239 -25.61 -1.85 -1.54
CA ALA A 239 -26.62 -1.32 -2.46
C ALA A 239 -26.17 -1.20 -3.92
N GLN A 240 -24.87 -1.15 -4.18
CA GLN A 240 -24.29 -1.05 -5.53
C GLN A 240 -23.95 -2.42 -6.14
N LEU A 241 -24.12 -3.50 -5.39
CA LEU A 241 -23.95 -4.86 -5.89
C LEU A 241 -25.16 -5.28 -6.71
N THR A 242 -24.94 -6.02 -7.78
CA THR A 242 -26.01 -6.74 -8.50
C THR A 242 -26.60 -7.84 -7.62
N ASP A 243 -27.77 -8.36 -7.98
CA ASP A 243 -28.38 -9.45 -7.21
C ASP A 243 -27.54 -10.74 -7.26
N GLU A 244 -26.83 -10.97 -8.36
CA GLU A 244 -25.90 -12.09 -8.50
C GLU A 244 -24.67 -11.93 -7.58
N GLU A 245 -24.09 -10.73 -7.53
CA GLU A 245 -22.98 -10.41 -6.61
C GLU A 245 -23.43 -10.55 -5.16
N LYS A 246 -24.59 -10.04 -4.78
CA LYS A 246 -25.16 -10.19 -3.42
C LYS A 246 -25.32 -11.65 -3.05
N LYS A 247 -25.89 -12.45 -3.95
CA LYS A 247 -26.07 -13.89 -3.73
C LYS A 247 -24.72 -14.58 -3.53
N LYS A 248 -23.72 -14.26 -4.34
CA LYS A 248 -22.36 -14.78 -4.20
C LYS A 248 -21.73 -14.42 -2.83
N GLU A 249 -21.91 -13.18 -2.38
CA GLU A 249 -21.40 -12.73 -1.09
C GLU A 249 -22.08 -13.45 0.09
N GLU A 250 -23.41 -13.67 0.02
CA GLU A 250 -24.16 -14.44 1.01
C GLU A 250 -23.74 -15.92 1.05
N GLU A 251 -23.57 -16.56 -0.12
CA GLU A 251 -23.14 -17.96 -0.22
C GLU A 251 -21.72 -18.16 0.35
N LEU A 252 -20.82 -17.21 0.13
CA LEU A 252 -19.44 -17.26 0.60
C LEU A 252 -19.30 -16.88 2.08
N LYS A 253 -20.33 -16.30 2.70
CA LYS A 253 -20.27 -15.68 4.05
C LYS A 253 -19.01 -14.84 4.19
N ARG A 254 -18.79 -13.97 3.22
CA ARG A 254 -17.52 -13.34 2.95
C ARG A 254 -17.17 -12.32 4.03
N TYR A 255 -15.96 -12.43 4.54
CA TYR A 255 -15.31 -11.41 5.33
C TYR A 255 -14.54 -10.47 4.38
N PHE A 256 -14.59 -9.16 4.64
CA PHE A 256 -13.90 -8.15 3.83
C PHE A 256 -12.70 -7.62 4.60
N PRO A 257 -11.49 -8.14 4.33
CA PRO A 257 -10.28 -7.65 4.98
C PRO A 257 -9.94 -6.25 4.50
N VAL A 258 -9.58 -5.37 5.44
CA VAL A 258 -9.11 -4.01 5.17
C VAL A 258 -7.62 -3.89 5.45
N SER A 259 -7.13 -4.52 6.52
CA SER A 259 -5.71 -4.52 6.87
C SER A 259 -5.34 -5.79 7.62
N TRP A 260 -4.14 -6.30 7.35
CA TRP A 260 -3.60 -7.50 8.02
C TRP A 260 -2.08 -7.46 8.06
N CYS A 261 -1.52 -8.32 8.89
CA CYS A 261 -0.10 -8.61 8.90
C CYS A 261 0.17 -10.10 9.02
N LYS A 262 1.35 -10.54 8.67
CA LYS A 262 1.77 -11.95 8.75
C LYS A 262 3.29 -12.09 8.79
N GLU A 263 3.76 -13.22 9.29
CA GLU A 263 5.11 -13.69 9.00
C GLU A 263 5.16 -14.36 7.62
N TYR A 264 6.29 -14.20 6.94
CA TYR A 264 6.61 -14.88 5.71
C TYR A 264 8.06 -15.38 5.77
N GLY A 265 8.24 -16.67 6.12
CA GLY A 265 9.54 -17.19 6.53
C GLY A 265 10.08 -16.43 7.74
N ALA A 266 11.29 -15.89 7.61
CA ALA A 266 11.88 -15.00 8.61
C ALA A 266 11.49 -13.53 8.46
N GLY A 267 10.80 -13.14 7.40
CA GLY A 267 10.34 -11.77 7.15
C GLY A 267 8.96 -11.48 7.72
N ARG A 268 8.57 -10.21 7.69
CA ARG A 268 7.24 -9.74 8.12
C ARG A 268 6.58 -8.93 7.01
N VAL A 269 5.29 -9.15 6.81
CA VAL A 269 4.47 -8.50 5.78
C VAL A 269 3.34 -7.74 6.44
N PHE A 270 3.17 -6.47 6.08
CA PHE A 270 2.04 -5.63 6.48
C PHE A 270 1.32 -5.11 5.23
N TYR A 271 -0.01 -5.21 5.23
CA TYR A 271 -0.85 -4.69 4.16
C TYR A 271 -2.05 -3.90 4.72
N THR A 272 -2.40 -2.83 4.01
CA THR A 272 -3.68 -2.13 4.16
C THR A 272 -4.27 -1.79 2.80
N SER A 273 -5.59 -2.02 2.60
CA SER A 273 -6.29 -1.63 1.38
C SER A 273 -6.61 -0.13 1.32
N LEU A 274 -6.41 0.60 2.42
CA LEU A 274 -6.59 2.05 2.46
C LEU A 274 -5.43 2.77 1.78
N GLY A 275 -5.68 3.98 1.27
CA GLY A 275 -4.67 4.85 0.67
C GLY A 275 -4.97 5.28 -0.77
N HIS A 276 -6.22 5.08 -1.27
CA HIS A 276 -6.65 5.58 -2.57
C HIS A 276 -6.66 7.11 -2.60
N ARG A 277 -7.11 7.75 -1.52
CA ARG A 277 -7.31 9.19 -1.47
C ARG A 277 -6.11 9.89 -0.83
N GLU A 278 -5.77 11.04 -1.39
CA GLU A 278 -4.69 11.89 -0.88
C GLU A 278 -4.98 12.38 0.54
N ASP A 279 -6.25 12.68 0.85
CA ASP A 279 -6.68 13.17 2.17
C ASP A 279 -6.75 12.09 3.26
N VAL A 280 -6.51 10.82 2.92
CA VAL A 280 -6.19 9.76 3.87
C VAL A 280 -4.71 9.85 4.29
N TRP A 281 -3.84 10.21 3.35
CA TRP A 281 -2.40 10.29 3.58
C TRP A 281 -1.96 11.60 4.26
N ASP A 282 -2.44 12.75 3.76
CA ASP A 282 -1.92 14.06 4.14
C ASP A 282 -2.99 14.89 4.87
N PRO A 283 -2.77 15.21 6.16
CA PRO A 283 -3.69 16.03 6.95
C PRO A 283 -3.83 17.47 6.41
N THR A 284 -2.88 17.90 5.60
CA THR A 284 -2.86 19.26 5.02
C THR A 284 -3.29 19.29 3.57
N TRP A 285 -3.57 18.13 2.94
CA TRP A 285 -3.89 18.06 1.52
C TRP A 285 -5.06 18.95 1.14
N LYS A 286 -4.88 19.69 0.05
CA LYS A 286 -5.87 20.51 -0.60
C LYS A 286 -5.63 20.45 -2.11
N GLU A 287 -6.66 20.19 -2.88
CA GLU A 287 -6.58 20.22 -4.33
C GLU A 287 -7.71 21.09 -4.90
N GLY A 288 -7.39 22.32 -5.27
CA GLY A 288 -8.32 23.24 -5.91
C GLY A 288 -9.61 23.42 -5.10
N THR A 289 -10.75 23.09 -5.74
CA THR A 289 -12.10 23.14 -5.13
C THR A 289 -12.57 21.81 -4.59
N LYS A 290 -11.76 20.75 -4.65
CA LYS A 290 -12.15 19.42 -4.15
C LYS A 290 -12.21 19.45 -2.63
N ASP A 291 -13.36 19.07 -2.10
CA ASP A 291 -13.56 18.97 -0.65
C ASP A 291 -12.84 17.74 -0.09
N ARG A 292 -12.19 17.93 1.03
CA ARG A 292 -11.74 16.81 1.87
C ARG A 292 -12.94 15.98 2.32
N LYS A 293 -12.77 14.66 2.32
CA LYS A 293 -13.72 13.71 2.92
C LYS A 293 -13.22 13.22 4.27
N ASN A 294 -11.90 13.19 4.47
CA ASN A 294 -11.26 12.78 5.69
C ASN A 294 -10.75 14.01 6.45
N SER A 295 -11.03 14.09 7.75
CA SER A 295 -10.47 15.14 8.59
C SER A 295 -8.95 14.99 8.75
N PRO A 296 -8.22 16.03 9.16
CA PRO A 296 -6.79 15.91 9.47
C PRO A 296 -6.47 14.81 10.50
N GLU A 297 -7.34 14.59 11.48
CA GLU A 297 -7.19 13.57 12.53
C GLU A 297 -7.23 12.16 11.94
N ILE A 298 -8.08 11.93 10.92
CA ILE A 298 -8.14 10.64 10.21
C ILE A 298 -6.82 10.37 9.49
N ALA A 299 -6.27 11.38 8.81
CA ALA A 299 -4.98 11.27 8.13
C ALA A 299 -3.83 11.04 9.14
N HIS A 300 -3.83 11.72 10.29
CA HIS A 300 -2.85 11.47 11.35
C HIS A 300 -2.93 10.02 11.87
N THR A 301 -4.14 9.54 12.17
CA THR A 301 -4.34 8.14 12.59
C THR A 301 -3.82 7.16 11.54
N TYR A 302 -4.08 7.42 10.25
CA TYR A 302 -3.58 6.59 9.16
C TYR A 302 -2.05 6.63 9.09
N GLN A 303 -1.42 7.81 9.20
CA GLN A 303 0.04 7.95 9.21
C GLN A 303 0.68 7.20 10.38
N GLU A 304 0.10 7.27 11.57
CA GLU A 304 0.56 6.51 12.74
C GLU A 304 0.45 5.01 12.53
N MET A 305 -0.64 4.55 11.92
CA MET A 305 -0.83 3.14 11.58
C MET A 305 0.22 2.67 10.54
N ILE A 306 0.49 3.47 9.51
CA ILE A 306 1.52 3.15 8.49
C ILE A 306 2.91 3.13 9.12
N LEU A 307 3.26 4.13 9.93
CA LEU A 307 4.54 4.17 10.64
C LEU A 307 4.74 2.93 11.52
N ALA A 308 3.73 2.60 12.32
CA ALA A 308 3.77 1.43 13.19
C ALA A 308 3.85 0.11 12.39
N GLY A 309 3.16 0.04 11.24
CA GLY A 309 3.22 -1.10 10.32
C GLY A 309 4.63 -1.30 9.74
N ILE A 310 5.26 -0.22 9.32
CA ILE A 310 6.66 -0.22 8.85
C ILE A 310 7.60 -0.65 9.98
N GLN A 311 7.48 -0.06 11.17
CA GLN A 311 8.33 -0.40 12.32
C GLN A 311 8.15 -1.87 12.74
N TRP A 312 6.92 -2.39 12.73
CA TRP A 312 6.66 -3.78 13.03
C TRP A 312 7.25 -4.72 11.97
N ALA A 313 7.10 -4.41 10.70
CA ALA A 313 7.66 -5.22 9.62
C ALA A 313 9.20 -5.22 9.66
N LEU A 314 9.82 -4.08 10.00
CA LEU A 314 11.27 -3.95 10.20
C LEU A 314 11.77 -4.57 11.54
N LYS A 315 10.89 -5.15 12.35
CA LYS A 315 11.21 -5.73 13.68
C LYS A 315 11.76 -4.70 14.68
N LEU A 316 11.40 -3.45 14.52
CA LEU A 316 11.72 -2.38 15.48
C LEU A 316 10.72 -2.35 16.65
N THR A 317 9.54 -2.95 16.43
CA THR A 317 8.53 -3.17 17.46
C THR A 317 8.02 -4.61 17.41
N GLU A 318 7.69 -5.17 18.59
CA GLU A 318 7.13 -6.51 18.68
C GLU A 318 5.60 -6.46 18.71
N GLY A 319 4.98 -7.47 18.08
CA GLY A 319 3.53 -7.64 18.03
C GLY A 319 3.17 -8.98 17.39
N PRO A 320 2.00 -9.55 17.71
CA PRO A 320 1.61 -10.86 17.22
C PRO A 320 1.41 -10.87 15.70
N ALA A 321 1.85 -11.95 15.05
CA ALA A 321 1.53 -12.28 13.66
C ALA A 321 0.72 -13.58 13.56
N THR A 322 0.39 -14.18 14.73
CA THR A 322 -0.34 -15.44 14.81
C THR A 322 -1.71 -15.31 14.13
N PRO A 323 -2.02 -16.15 13.12
CA PRO A 323 -3.34 -16.18 12.48
C PRO A 323 -4.46 -16.60 13.43
N GLY A 324 -5.73 -16.42 12.98
CA GLY A 324 -6.90 -16.96 13.68
C GLY A 324 -7.59 -16.00 14.64
N ASN A 325 -7.24 -14.71 14.62
CA ASN A 325 -7.94 -13.67 15.38
C ASN A 325 -9.12 -13.03 14.62
N ILE A 326 -9.36 -13.44 13.38
CA ILE A 326 -10.55 -13.08 12.59
C ILE A 326 -11.62 -14.15 12.84
N PRO A 327 -12.80 -13.79 13.35
CA PRO A 327 -13.86 -14.74 13.67
C PRO A 327 -14.39 -15.54 12.47
#